data_b5107ebb3d1f77d37054a617dde34863
#
_entry.id   b5107ebb3d1f77d37054a617dde34863
#
_cell.length_a   1.000
_cell.length_b   1.000
_cell.length_c   1.000
_cell.angle_alpha   90.00
_cell.angle_beta   90.00
_cell.angle_gamma   90.00
#
_symmetry.space_group_name_H-M   'P 1'
#
loop_
_entity.id
_entity.type
_entity.pdbx_description
1 polymer ?
#
loop_
_entity_poly.entity_id
_entity_poly.type
_entity_poly.pdbx_seq_one_letter_code
_entity_poly.pdbx_strand_id
1 'polypeptide(L)'
;MLKQHVRITLGIDKQTPSLFHSSPFRMAPLKQRHLSKMGKIMERKALVLFSGGQDSTTCLAWALDRYSHVETISFDYGQRHSVELECRKVVLGQIRAKFPSWAARLGADHILDLASLGQISDTALTQEQEIVFEKSGLPSTFVPARNLLFFTYASAVAYRRGLTALVGGMCETDYSGYPDCRDNTLKALQVAMSLGLDAPMVVETPLMWLDKAQTWKLAEQLGGQPLIDLIRAETHTCYLGDRTHLHSWGYGCGECPACELRRNGHEAYTRTTAA
;
A
#
# COMPACT_ATOMS: atom_id res chain seq x y z
N MET A 1 29.55 14.62 -51.91
CA MET A 1 29.83 13.47 -52.78
C MET A 1 29.64 12.20 -52.01
N LEU A 2 28.90 11.29 -52.64
CA LEU A 2 28.64 9.85 -52.36
C LEU A 2 27.86 9.48 -51.09
N LYS A 3 26.55 9.35 -51.32
CA LYS A 3 25.62 8.50 -50.55
C LYS A 3 25.82 7.04 -51.01
N GLN A 4 26.15 6.16 -50.09
CA GLN A 4 26.06 4.72 -50.34
C GLN A 4 24.75 4.19 -49.76
N HIS A 5 23.87 3.71 -50.66
CA HIS A 5 22.66 2.96 -50.37
C HIS A 5 23.02 1.48 -50.21
N VAL A 6 22.79 0.93 -49.04
CA VAL A 6 22.82 -0.55 -48.87
C VAL A 6 21.41 -1.09 -49.11
N ARG A 7 21.24 -1.83 -50.20
CA ARG A 7 20.03 -2.63 -50.49
C ARG A 7 20.21 -3.98 -49.84
N ILE A 8 19.34 -4.30 -48.88
CA ILE A 8 19.18 -5.67 -48.36
C ILE A 8 18.08 -6.36 -49.16
N THR A 9 18.45 -7.38 -49.95
CA THR A 9 17.52 -8.23 -50.68
C THR A 9 17.14 -9.38 -49.78
N LEU A 10 15.87 -9.45 -49.36
CA LEU A 10 15.31 -10.61 -48.67
C LEU A 10 14.90 -11.68 -49.73
N GLY A 11 15.64 -12.76 -49.77
CA GLY A 11 15.26 -13.97 -50.52
C GLY A 11 14.17 -14.73 -49.77
N ILE A 12 12.98 -14.79 -50.34
CA ILE A 12 11.89 -15.64 -49.85
C ILE A 12 11.97 -16.95 -50.61
N ASP A 13 12.44 -17.98 -49.92
CA ASP A 13 12.38 -19.35 -50.47
C ASP A 13 11.06 -19.99 -50.05
N LYS A 14 10.22 -20.30 -51.04
CA LYS A 14 8.94 -20.98 -50.87
C LYS A 14 9.17 -22.48 -50.96
N GLN A 15 9.24 -23.16 -49.82
CA GLN A 15 8.98 -24.59 -49.76
C GLN A 15 8.12 -24.90 -48.53
N THR A 16 6.84 -25.12 -48.78
CA THR A 16 5.88 -25.70 -47.84
C THR A 16 5.97 -27.23 -47.90
N PRO A 17 6.08 -27.91 -46.76
CA PRO A 17 5.53 -29.25 -46.62
C PRO A 17 4.27 -29.20 -45.77
N SER A 18 3.15 -29.60 -46.36
CA SER A 18 1.91 -29.91 -45.69
C SER A 18 2.08 -31.18 -44.85
N LEU A 19 1.90 -31.08 -43.53
CA LEU A 19 1.67 -32.23 -42.67
C LEU A 19 0.58 -31.86 -41.65
N PHE A 20 -0.66 -31.86 -42.13
CA PHE A 20 -1.82 -32.04 -41.26
C PHE A 20 -1.98 -33.54 -40.99
N HIS A 21 -1.44 -34.01 -39.88
CA HIS A 21 -1.89 -35.26 -39.28
C HIS A 21 -2.75 -34.88 -38.06
N SER A 22 -4.06 -34.99 -38.26
CA SER A 22 -5.06 -34.92 -37.22
C SER A 22 -4.95 -36.17 -36.33
N SER A 23 -4.29 -36.03 -35.20
CA SER A 23 -4.38 -36.98 -34.08
C SER A 23 -5.50 -36.55 -33.13
N PRO A 24 -6.50 -37.40 -32.87
CA PRO A 24 -7.54 -37.03 -31.89
C PRO A 24 -6.95 -37.11 -30.50
N PHE A 25 -6.81 -35.94 -29.88
CA PHE A 25 -6.49 -35.80 -28.45
C PHE A 25 -7.65 -36.42 -27.66
N ARG A 26 -7.55 -37.69 -27.28
CA ARG A 26 -8.43 -38.32 -26.29
C ARG A 26 -8.13 -37.66 -24.94
N MET A 27 -8.99 -36.75 -24.51
CA MET A 27 -9.02 -36.30 -23.11
C MET A 27 -9.34 -37.50 -22.21
N ALA A 28 -8.35 -37.94 -21.43
CA ALA A 28 -8.59 -38.91 -20.38
C ALA A 28 -9.56 -38.28 -19.34
N PRO A 29 -10.52 -39.05 -18.82
CA PRO A 29 -11.44 -38.52 -17.82
C PRO A 29 -10.65 -38.11 -16.58
N LEU A 30 -10.77 -36.81 -16.18
CA LEU A 30 -10.28 -36.30 -14.93
C LEU A 30 -10.88 -37.13 -13.79
N LYS A 31 -10.05 -37.95 -13.18
CA LYS A 31 -10.44 -38.76 -12.04
C LYS A 31 -10.92 -37.79 -10.92
N GLN A 32 -12.15 -38.00 -10.49
CA GLN A 32 -12.85 -37.40 -9.37
C GLN A 32 -12.15 -37.60 -8.02
N ARG A 33 -10.86 -37.27 -7.90
CA ARG A 33 -10.05 -37.44 -6.68
C ARG A 33 -9.73 -36.14 -5.96
N HIS A 34 -10.36 -34.99 -6.33
CA HIS A 34 -10.02 -33.69 -5.74
C HIS A 34 -11.15 -33.02 -4.94
N LEU A 35 -12.28 -33.71 -4.70
CA LEU A 35 -13.39 -33.13 -3.91
C LEU A 35 -13.33 -33.40 -2.40
N SER A 36 -12.32 -34.09 -1.89
CA SER A 36 -12.23 -34.39 -0.43
C SER A 36 -11.22 -33.53 0.34
N LYS A 37 -10.75 -32.43 -0.21
CA LYS A 37 -9.93 -31.41 0.50
C LYS A 37 -10.59 -30.04 0.59
N MET A 38 -11.89 -29.95 0.50
CA MET A 38 -12.65 -28.79 0.95
C MET A 38 -12.76 -28.83 2.48
N GLY A 39 -11.81 -28.20 3.21
CA GLY A 39 -11.91 -28.20 4.65
C GLY A 39 -10.81 -27.53 5.45
N LYS A 40 -9.78 -27.02 4.82
CA LYS A 40 -8.91 -26.05 5.50
C LYS A 40 -9.09 -24.71 4.78
N ILE A 41 -9.89 -23.82 5.36
CA ILE A 41 -9.77 -22.39 5.07
C ILE A 41 -8.30 -22.10 5.28
N MET A 42 -7.56 -21.84 4.18
CA MET A 42 -6.15 -21.44 4.30
C MET A 42 -6.16 -20.19 5.15
N GLU A 43 -5.54 -20.26 6.32
CA GLU A 43 -5.39 -19.10 7.19
C GLU A 43 -4.70 -17.99 6.38
N ARG A 44 -5.48 -17.02 5.94
CA ARG A 44 -4.94 -15.88 5.19
C ARG A 44 -4.24 -14.96 6.18
N LYS A 45 -2.96 -14.72 5.93
CA LYS A 45 -2.09 -13.89 6.77
C LYS A 45 -1.60 -12.69 5.98
N ALA A 46 -1.55 -11.53 6.61
CA ALA A 46 -1.18 -10.28 5.94
C ALA A 46 -0.05 -9.54 6.65
N LEU A 47 0.70 -8.78 5.87
CA LEU A 47 1.65 -7.77 6.33
C LEU A 47 1.14 -6.39 5.90
N VAL A 48 0.92 -5.50 6.85
CA VAL A 48 0.42 -4.15 6.60
C VAL A 48 1.57 -3.16 6.58
N LEU A 49 1.69 -2.37 5.50
CA LEU A 49 2.57 -1.20 5.46
C LEU A 49 1.98 -0.14 6.39
N PHE A 50 2.58 0.03 7.55
CA PHE A 50 2.00 0.79 8.65
C PHE A 50 2.90 1.95 9.09
N SER A 51 2.57 3.18 8.67
CA SER A 51 3.31 4.40 9.03
C SER A 51 2.92 4.99 10.38
N GLY A 52 1.73 4.71 10.88
CA GLY A 52 1.15 5.38 12.06
C GLY A 52 0.26 6.57 11.72
N GLY A 53 0.03 6.83 10.42
CA GLY A 53 -0.93 7.81 9.93
C GLY A 53 -2.36 7.27 9.86
N GLN A 54 -3.31 8.15 9.56
CA GLN A 54 -4.74 7.84 9.44
C GLN A 54 -5.00 6.67 8.48
N ASP A 55 -4.47 6.75 7.26
CA ASP A 55 -4.76 5.79 6.19
C ASP A 55 -4.22 4.40 6.53
N SER A 56 -2.96 4.33 6.98
CA SER A 56 -2.34 3.07 7.37
C SER A 56 -3.02 2.44 8.60
N THR A 57 -3.56 3.26 9.52
CA THR A 57 -4.33 2.77 10.68
C THR A 57 -5.68 2.20 10.23
N THR A 58 -6.36 2.85 9.28
CA THR A 58 -7.59 2.32 8.68
C THR A 58 -7.34 1.01 7.93
N CYS A 59 -6.23 0.92 7.18
CA CYS A 59 -5.81 -0.32 6.51
C CYS A 59 -5.47 -1.44 7.51
N LEU A 60 -4.84 -1.11 8.63
CA LEU A 60 -4.56 -2.08 9.69
C LEU A 60 -5.86 -2.63 10.30
N ALA A 61 -6.83 -1.78 10.61
CA ALA A 61 -8.14 -2.19 11.07
C ALA A 61 -8.85 -3.07 10.04
N TRP A 62 -8.81 -2.69 8.76
CA TRP A 62 -9.36 -3.46 7.65
C TRP A 62 -8.73 -4.86 7.54
N ALA A 63 -7.42 -4.95 7.70
CA ALA A 63 -6.70 -6.23 7.66
C ALA A 63 -7.03 -7.11 8.87
N LEU A 64 -7.06 -6.52 10.07
CA LEU A 64 -7.40 -7.23 11.32
C LEU A 64 -8.84 -7.77 11.33
N ASP A 65 -9.74 -7.17 10.57
CA ASP A 65 -11.11 -7.66 10.41
C ASP A 65 -11.19 -8.90 9.50
N ARG A 66 -10.26 -9.05 8.53
CA ARG A 66 -10.34 -10.03 7.42
C ARG A 66 -9.34 -11.15 7.47
N TYR A 67 -8.20 -10.96 8.11
CA TYR A 67 -7.10 -11.92 8.14
C TYR A 67 -7.01 -12.58 9.53
N SER A 68 -6.63 -13.86 9.56
CA SER A 68 -6.48 -14.61 10.82
C SER A 68 -5.22 -14.20 11.59
N HIS A 69 -4.22 -13.65 10.89
CA HIS A 69 -2.99 -13.13 11.47
C HIS A 69 -2.49 -11.94 10.65
N VAL A 70 -2.13 -10.86 11.33
CA VAL A 70 -1.68 -9.61 10.71
C VAL A 70 -0.42 -9.14 11.41
N GLU A 71 0.62 -8.90 10.63
CA GLU A 71 1.83 -8.23 11.10
C GLU A 71 1.93 -6.84 10.48
N THR A 72 2.75 -5.98 11.05
CA THR A 72 2.98 -4.63 10.55
C THR A 72 4.43 -4.42 10.16
N ILE A 73 4.65 -3.59 9.14
CA ILE A 73 5.99 -3.17 8.71
C ILE A 73 6.03 -1.68 8.45
N SER A 74 7.11 -1.04 8.85
CA SER A 74 7.43 0.34 8.56
C SER A 74 8.87 0.47 8.10
N PHE A 75 9.17 1.63 7.55
CA PHE A 75 10.49 1.93 7.01
C PHE A 75 10.99 3.24 7.61
N ASP A 76 12.21 3.21 8.11
CA ASP A 76 12.97 4.41 8.45
C ASP A 76 13.87 4.73 7.25
N TYR A 77 13.51 5.78 6.50
CA TYR A 77 14.24 6.20 5.30
C TYR A 77 14.87 7.60 5.44
N GLY A 78 15.01 8.06 6.68
CA GLY A 78 15.51 9.40 6.97
C GLY A 78 14.46 10.48 6.73
N GLN A 79 13.16 10.16 6.94
CA GLN A 79 12.10 11.15 6.89
C GLN A 79 12.32 12.27 7.91
N ARG A 80 11.98 13.49 7.50
CA ARG A 80 12.18 14.73 8.27
C ARG A 80 11.64 14.67 9.71
N HIS A 81 10.53 13.95 9.93
CA HIS A 81 9.90 13.82 11.25
C HIS A 81 9.68 12.35 11.63
N SER A 82 10.29 11.94 12.73
CA SER A 82 10.13 10.61 13.32
C SER A 82 8.83 10.42 14.09
N VAL A 83 8.00 11.47 14.20
CA VAL A 83 6.72 11.48 14.96
C VAL A 83 5.81 10.31 14.55
N GLU A 84 5.73 9.98 13.27
CA GLU A 84 4.93 8.84 12.80
C GLU A 84 5.41 7.52 13.41
N LEU A 85 6.73 7.31 13.54
CA LEU A 85 7.28 6.09 14.13
C LEU A 85 6.91 5.93 15.60
N GLU A 86 6.81 7.02 16.35
CA GLU A 86 6.33 6.98 17.74
C GLU A 86 4.81 6.75 17.79
N CYS A 87 4.02 7.43 16.93
CA CYS A 87 2.59 7.22 16.83
C CYS A 87 2.23 5.76 16.56
N ARG A 88 3.02 5.04 15.73
CA ARG A 88 2.83 3.61 15.48
C ARG A 88 2.78 2.78 16.74
N LYS A 89 3.74 2.96 17.65
CA LYS A 89 3.82 2.22 18.90
C LYS A 89 2.59 2.44 19.75
N VAL A 90 2.14 3.71 19.84
CA VAL A 90 0.94 4.08 20.60
C VAL A 90 -0.30 3.47 19.98
N VAL A 91 -0.49 3.59 18.67
CA VAL A 91 -1.64 3.01 17.95
C VAL A 91 -1.70 1.50 18.14
N LEU A 92 -0.59 0.77 17.96
CA LEU A 92 -0.56 -0.69 18.16
C LEU A 92 -0.89 -1.07 19.61
N GLY A 93 -0.40 -0.32 20.59
CA GLY A 93 -0.73 -0.49 22.01
C GLY A 93 -2.22 -0.27 22.28
N GLN A 94 -2.81 0.79 21.74
CA GLN A 94 -4.23 1.11 21.87
C GLN A 94 -5.13 0.06 21.18
N ILE A 95 -4.72 -0.44 20.00
CA ILE A 95 -5.44 -1.53 19.33
C ILE A 95 -5.47 -2.77 20.21
N ARG A 96 -4.34 -3.17 20.80
CA ARG A 96 -4.27 -4.32 21.72
C ARG A 96 -5.12 -4.13 22.96
N ALA A 97 -5.20 -2.91 23.48
CA ALA A 97 -5.96 -2.61 24.68
C ALA A 97 -7.47 -2.49 24.46
N LYS A 98 -7.89 -1.88 23.34
CA LYS A 98 -9.30 -1.49 23.12
C LYS A 98 -10.07 -2.45 22.19
N PHE A 99 -9.37 -3.28 21.39
CA PHE A 99 -9.99 -4.16 20.40
C PHE A 99 -9.56 -5.63 20.60
N PRO A 100 -10.15 -6.37 21.56
CA PRO A 100 -9.70 -7.73 21.91
C PRO A 100 -9.70 -8.72 20.73
N SER A 101 -10.67 -8.64 19.83
CA SER A 101 -10.75 -9.49 18.64
C SER A 101 -9.61 -9.22 17.64
N TRP A 102 -9.17 -7.98 17.52
CA TRP A 102 -8.03 -7.59 16.71
C TRP A 102 -6.71 -7.89 17.41
N ALA A 103 -6.63 -7.66 18.73
CA ALA A 103 -5.45 -7.96 19.53
C ALA A 103 -5.00 -9.41 19.38
N ALA A 104 -5.96 -10.36 19.33
CA ALA A 104 -5.67 -11.77 19.14
C ALA A 104 -5.06 -12.11 17.75
N ARG A 105 -5.26 -11.25 16.76
CA ARG A 105 -4.75 -11.43 15.39
C ARG A 105 -3.50 -10.60 15.10
N LEU A 106 -3.21 -9.58 15.91
CA LEU A 106 -2.10 -8.65 15.72
C LEU A 106 -0.79 -9.27 16.21
N GLY A 107 0.08 -9.62 15.27
CA GLY A 107 1.37 -10.25 15.49
C GLY A 107 2.53 -9.26 15.68
N ALA A 108 3.66 -9.58 15.06
CA ALA A 108 4.89 -8.81 15.14
C ALA A 108 4.81 -7.48 14.41
N ASP A 109 5.60 -6.51 14.91
CA ASP A 109 5.82 -5.22 14.28
C ASP A 109 7.27 -5.13 13.82
N HIS A 110 7.47 -4.79 12.53
CA HIS A 110 8.77 -4.74 11.90
C HIS A 110 9.13 -3.29 11.54
N ILE A 111 10.39 -2.92 11.73
CA ILE A 111 10.96 -1.66 11.24
C ILE A 111 12.20 -2.00 10.44
N LEU A 112 12.26 -1.57 9.19
CA LEU A 112 13.45 -1.73 8.35
C LEU A 112 14.10 -0.37 8.12
N ASP A 113 15.43 -0.34 8.25
CA ASP A 113 16.24 0.81 7.90
C ASP A 113 16.42 0.87 6.37
N LEU A 114 15.98 1.97 5.78
CA LEU A 114 16.15 2.34 4.37
C LEU A 114 16.81 3.73 4.23
N ALA A 115 17.72 4.09 5.12
CA ALA A 115 18.39 5.39 5.10
C ALA A 115 19.05 5.73 3.76
N SER A 116 19.45 4.71 2.97
CA SER A 116 19.95 4.89 1.60
C SER A 116 18.93 5.54 0.65
N LEU A 117 17.63 5.37 0.89
CA LEU A 117 16.60 6.03 0.09
C LEU A 117 16.60 7.55 0.29
N GLY A 118 16.83 8.00 1.54
CA GLY A 118 17.00 9.41 1.85
C GLY A 118 18.23 10.05 1.16
N GLN A 119 19.28 9.26 0.89
CA GLN A 119 20.46 9.73 0.17
C GLN A 119 20.25 9.90 -1.35
N ILE A 120 19.27 9.19 -1.91
CA ILE A 120 18.93 9.26 -3.34
C ILE A 120 17.98 10.44 -3.63
N SER A 121 17.23 10.90 -2.62
CA SER A 121 16.07 11.77 -2.82
C SER A 121 16.20 13.08 -2.03
N ASP A 122 16.50 14.15 -2.73
CA ASP A 122 16.42 15.52 -2.23
C ASP A 122 14.97 16.02 -2.36
N THR A 123 14.12 15.69 -1.42
CA THR A 123 12.69 16.04 -1.46
C THR A 123 12.26 16.75 -0.17
N ALA A 124 11.12 17.45 -0.21
CA ALA A 124 10.57 18.11 0.98
C ALA A 124 10.15 17.16 2.11
N LEU A 125 10.14 15.84 1.88
CA LEU A 125 9.95 14.84 2.93
C LEU A 125 11.25 14.40 3.60
N THR A 126 12.40 14.57 2.93
CA THR A 126 13.72 14.17 3.43
C THR A 126 14.57 15.36 3.84
N GLN A 127 14.27 16.57 3.33
CA GLN A 127 15.02 17.80 3.59
C GLN A 127 14.09 18.97 3.95
N GLU A 128 14.66 20.04 4.55
CA GLU A 128 13.94 21.29 4.78
C GLU A 128 13.81 22.10 3.49
N GLN A 129 12.74 21.82 2.75
CA GLN A 129 12.38 22.53 1.53
C GLN A 129 10.90 22.92 1.56
N GLU A 130 10.55 23.96 0.79
CA GLU A 130 9.17 24.34 0.59
C GLU A 130 8.41 23.30 -0.21
N ILE A 131 7.15 23.03 0.18
CA ILE A 131 6.28 22.09 -0.52
C ILE A 131 5.63 22.83 -1.70
N VAL A 132 6.11 22.53 -2.90
CA VAL A 132 5.66 23.13 -4.15
C VAL A 132 5.37 22.06 -5.20
N PHE A 133 4.62 22.40 -6.25
CA PHE A 133 4.50 21.55 -7.43
C PHE A 133 5.64 21.88 -8.41
N GLU A 134 6.35 20.85 -8.82
CA GLU A 134 7.43 20.96 -9.78
C GLU A 134 6.91 21.09 -11.22
N LYS A 135 7.81 21.43 -12.16
CA LYS A 135 7.49 21.49 -13.60
C LYS A 135 6.98 20.17 -14.18
N SER A 136 7.31 19.06 -13.55
CA SER A 136 6.83 17.71 -13.86
C SER A 136 5.33 17.49 -13.54
N GLY A 137 4.72 18.42 -12.78
CA GLY A 137 3.36 18.29 -12.22
C GLY A 137 3.31 17.44 -10.94
N LEU A 138 4.47 16.94 -10.47
CA LEU A 138 4.57 16.21 -9.20
C LEU A 138 4.91 17.17 -8.05
N PRO A 139 4.41 16.94 -6.84
CA PRO A 139 4.81 17.75 -5.69
C PRO A 139 6.24 17.43 -5.27
N SER A 140 6.94 18.44 -4.71
CA SER A 140 8.31 18.31 -4.19
C SER A 140 8.46 17.31 -3.04
N THR A 141 7.35 16.78 -2.54
CA THR A 141 7.28 15.66 -1.58
C THR A 141 7.39 14.28 -2.24
N PHE A 142 7.41 14.18 -3.56
CA PHE A 142 7.52 12.91 -4.26
C PHE A 142 8.93 12.31 -4.10
N VAL A 143 9.03 11.20 -3.39
CA VAL A 143 10.25 10.38 -3.30
C VAL A 143 10.18 9.30 -4.39
N PRO A 144 10.99 9.37 -5.45
CA PRO A 144 10.89 8.45 -6.59
C PRO A 144 10.96 6.98 -6.17
N ALA A 145 10.02 6.17 -6.65
CA ALA A 145 9.93 4.73 -6.42
C ALA A 145 9.78 4.29 -4.94
N ARG A 146 9.52 5.21 -4.00
CA ARG A 146 9.44 4.90 -2.58
C ARG A 146 8.46 3.75 -2.29
N ASN A 147 7.24 3.81 -2.81
CA ASN A 147 6.24 2.78 -2.55
C ASN A 147 6.57 1.45 -3.24
N LEU A 148 7.22 1.48 -4.42
CA LEU A 148 7.72 0.25 -5.07
C LEU A 148 8.77 -0.46 -4.19
N LEU A 149 9.70 0.29 -3.64
CA LEU A 149 10.72 -0.24 -2.72
C LEU A 149 10.08 -0.79 -1.45
N PHE A 150 9.15 -0.06 -0.84
CA PHE A 150 8.46 -0.49 0.37
C PHE A 150 7.74 -1.82 0.16
N PHE A 151 6.97 -1.99 -0.91
CA PHE A 151 6.31 -3.25 -1.22
C PHE A 151 7.30 -4.37 -1.54
N THR A 152 8.40 -4.05 -2.23
CA THR A 152 9.45 -5.04 -2.55
C THR A 152 10.11 -5.58 -1.27
N TYR A 153 10.52 -4.72 -0.35
CA TYR A 153 11.07 -5.15 0.95
C TYR A 153 10.02 -5.88 1.79
N ALA A 154 8.77 -5.36 1.83
CA ALA A 154 7.68 -6.02 2.54
C ALA A 154 7.41 -7.41 2.00
N SER A 155 7.49 -7.62 0.67
CA SER A 155 7.29 -8.94 0.07
C SER A 155 8.34 -9.96 0.51
N ALA A 156 9.60 -9.55 0.65
CA ALA A 156 10.67 -10.41 1.14
C ALA A 156 10.44 -10.81 2.62
N VAL A 157 10.02 -9.86 3.47
CA VAL A 157 9.64 -10.15 4.87
C VAL A 157 8.43 -11.08 4.91
N ALA A 158 7.38 -10.78 4.15
CA ALA A 158 6.17 -11.58 4.08
C ALA A 158 6.47 -13.02 3.66
N TYR A 159 7.27 -13.21 2.62
CA TYR A 159 7.69 -14.53 2.15
C TYR A 159 8.36 -15.34 3.25
N ARG A 160 9.34 -14.76 3.96
CA ARG A 160 10.05 -15.42 5.06
C ARG A 160 9.17 -15.77 6.25
N ARG A 161 8.06 -15.06 6.43
CA ARG A 161 7.12 -15.24 7.54
C ARG A 161 5.86 -16.02 7.16
N GLY A 162 5.74 -16.45 5.89
CA GLY A 162 4.57 -17.18 5.40
C GLY A 162 3.30 -16.32 5.36
N LEU A 163 3.46 -15.00 5.15
CA LEU A 163 2.38 -14.05 4.92
C LEU A 163 2.17 -13.93 3.42
N THR A 164 0.93 -13.99 2.95
CA THR A 164 0.60 -14.08 1.52
C THR A 164 -0.03 -12.82 0.96
N ALA A 165 -0.34 -11.85 1.82
CA ALA A 165 -0.91 -10.57 1.42
C ALA A 165 -0.11 -9.40 1.99
N LEU A 166 0.05 -8.36 1.17
CA LEU A 166 0.59 -7.05 1.56
C LEU A 166 -0.56 -6.05 1.50
N VAL A 167 -0.74 -5.27 2.56
CA VAL A 167 -1.82 -4.27 2.64
C VAL A 167 -1.21 -2.89 2.73
N GLY A 168 -1.61 -1.98 1.85
CA GLY A 168 -1.12 -0.61 1.81
C GLY A 168 -2.23 0.43 1.69
N GLY A 169 -1.99 1.62 2.23
CA GLY A 169 -2.92 2.74 2.22
C GLY A 169 -2.81 3.64 0.99
N MET A 170 -2.35 3.12 -0.15
CA MET A 170 -2.26 3.86 -1.40
C MET A 170 -3.65 4.17 -1.93
N CYS A 171 -3.80 5.37 -2.49
CA CYS A 171 -5.05 5.92 -2.97
C CYS A 171 -4.79 6.70 -4.27
N GLU A 172 -5.57 6.44 -5.29
CA GLU A 172 -5.47 7.12 -6.59
C GLU A 172 -6.34 8.38 -6.63
N THR A 173 -7.35 8.45 -5.78
CA THR A 173 -8.24 9.61 -5.63
C THR A 173 -7.64 10.73 -4.78
N ASP A 174 -6.53 10.45 -4.09
CA ASP A 174 -5.79 11.46 -3.33
C ASP A 174 -5.07 12.43 -4.27
N TYR A 175 -5.09 13.70 -3.90
CA TYR A 175 -4.56 14.82 -4.70
C TYR A 175 -3.04 14.75 -4.95
N SER A 176 -2.31 13.85 -4.31
CA SER A 176 -0.86 13.74 -4.44
C SER A 176 -0.37 13.28 -5.81
N GLY A 177 -1.18 12.53 -6.56
CA GLY A 177 -0.87 12.13 -7.94
C GLY A 177 0.38 11.28 -8.13
N TYR A 178 0.92 10.70 -7.05
CA TYR A 178 2.15 9.91 -7.11
C TYR A 178 2.02 8.69 -8.02
N PRO A 179 2.88 8.56 -9.05
CA PRO A 179 2.80 7.45 -10.01
C PRO A 179 2.90 6.06 -9.36
N ASP A 180 3.65 5.94 -8.25
CA ASP A 180 3.88 4.71 -7.52
C ASP A 180 2.75 4.35 -6.52
N CYS A 181 1.70 5.19 -6.44
CA CYS A 181 0.46 4.89 -5.71
C CYS A 181 -0.66 4.36 -6.62
N ARG A 182 -0.51 4.42 -7.94
CA ARG A 182 -1.56 4.06 -8.90
C ARG A 182 -1.87 2.57 -8.88
N ASP A 183 -3.14 2.22 -9.06
CA ASP A 183 -3.64 0.84 -9.05
C ASP A 183 -2.91 -0.06 -10.08
N ASN A 184 -2.74 0.44 -11.31
CA ASN A 184 -2.04 -0.30 -12.36
C ASN A 184 -0.55 -0.53 -12.03
N THR A 185 0.11 0.43 -11.39
CA THR A 185 1.51 0.30 -10.94
C THR A 185 1.63 -0.80 -9.88
N LEU A 186 0.74 -0.79 -8.89
CA LEU A 186 0.76 -1.79 -7.81
C LEU A 186 0.37 -3.18 -8.30
N LYS A 187 -0.55 -3.30 -9.26
CA LYS A 187 -0.87 -4.58 -9.92
C LYS A 187 0.30 -5.14 -10.70
N ALA A 188 1.02 -4.31 -11.46
CA ALA A 188 2.22 -4.74 -12.16
C ALA A 188 3.32 -5.20 -11.17
N LEU A 189 3.49 -4.47 -10.08
CA LEU A 189 4.43 -4.83 -9.01
C LEU A 189 4.05 -6.16 -8.34
N GLN A 190 2.77 -6.40 -8.07
CA GLN A 190 2.28 -7.67 -7.52
C GLN A 190 2.68 -8.85 -8.41
N VAL A 191 2.52 -8.72 -9.73
CA VAL A 191 2.93 -9.76 -10.69
C VAL A 191 4.45 -9.97 -10.62
N ALA A 192 5.23 -8.90 -10.64
CA ALA A 192 6.69 -8.98 -10.56
C ALA A 192 7.17 -9.67 -9.27
N MET A 193 6.58 -9.32 -8.12
CA MET A 193 6.91 -9.95 -6.83
C MET A 193 6.52 -11.43 -6.80
N SER A 194 5.33 -11.77 -7.30
CA SER A 194 4.87 -13.16 -7.33
C SER A 194 5.78 -14.05 -8.19
N LEU A 195 6.19 -13.55 -9.36
CA LEU A 195 7.13 -14.26 -10.25
C LEU A 195 8.54 -14.34 -9.64
N GLY A 196 9.04 -13.25 -9.09
CA GLY A 196 10.40 -13.18 -8.52
C GLY A 196 10.58 -14.01 -7.25
N LEU A 197 9.50 -14.25 -6.50
CA LEU A 197 9.51 -15.08 -5.30
C LEU A 197 9.09 -16.54 -5.56
N ASP A 198 8.65 -16.85 -6.77
CA ASP A 198 8.01 -18.14 -7.12
C ASP A 198 6.90 -18.52 -6.12
N ALA A 199 6.13 -17.54 -5.68
CA ALA A 199 5.09 -17.69 -4.68
C ALA A 199 3.98 -16.65 -4.87
N PRO A 200 2.70 -17.01 -4.66
CA PRO A 200 1.60 -16.05 -4.80
C PRO A 200 1.71 -14.96 -3.73
N MET A 201 1.76 -13.71 -4.17
CA MET A 201 1.72 -12.51 -3.32
C MET A 201 0.55 -11.64 -3.78
N VAL A 202 -0.33 -11.26 -2.85
CA VAL A 202 -1.47 -10.38 -3.13
C VAL A 202 -1.19 -9.00 -2.56
N VAL A 203 -1.42 -7.96 -3.36
CA VAL A 203 -1.39 -6.55 -2.89
C VAL A 203 -2.82 -6.06 -2.74
N GLU A 204 -3.19 -5.70 -1.53
CA GLU A 204 -4.49 -5.15 -1.17
C GLU A 204 -4.36 -3.66 -0.87
N THR A 205 -5.18 -2.86 -1.52
CA THR A 205 -5.21 -1.40 -1.37
C THR A 205 -6.64 -0.94 -1.07
N PRO A 206 -7.12 -1.15 0.18
CA PRO A 206 -8.53 -0.93 0.52
C PRO A 206 -9.00 0.51 0.36
N LEU A 207 -8.09 1.46 0.26
CA LEU A 207 -8.38 2.88 0.10
C LEU A 207 -8.25 3.38 -1.34
N MET A 208 -7.89 2.52 -2.30
CA MET A 208 -7.51 2.92 -3.67
C MET A 208 -8.49 3.89 -4.33
N TRP A 209 -9.78 3.68 -4.13
CA TRP A 209 -10.86 4.44 -4.77
C TRP A 209 -11.70 5.26 -3.79
N LEU A 210 -11.24 5.40 -2.53
CA LEU A 210 -11.94 6.15 -1.50
C LEU A 210 -11.36 7.56 -1.38
N ASP A 211 -12.23 8.55 -1.24
CA ASP A 211 -11.82 9.88 -0.79
C ASP A 211 -11.60 9.89 0.75
N LYS A 212 -11.11 11.02 1.27
CA LYS A 212 -10.81 11.11 2.72
C LYS A 212 -12.05 11.01 3.61
N ALA A 213 -13.22 11.47 3.16
CA ALA A 213 -14.47 11.30 3.91
C ALA A 213 -14.89 9.83 3.96
N GLN A 214 -14.75 9.13 2.84
CA GLN A 214 -15.03 7.69 2.74
C GLN A 214 -14.02 6.87 3.58
N THR A 215 -12.77 7.31 3.66
CA THR A 215 -11.76 6.68 4.53
C THR A 215 -12.14 6.80 6.01
N TRP A 216 -12.64 7.96 6.46
CA TRP A 216 -13.18 8.13 7.81
C TRP A 216 -14.40 7.22 8.04
N LYS A 217 -15.32 7.18 7.09
CA LYS A 217 -16.51 6.31 7.16
C LYS A 217 -16.14 4.83 7.22
N LEU A 218 -15.14 4.39 6.47
CA LEU A 218 -14.63 3.03 6.54
C LEU A 218 -14.06 2.72 7.93
N ALA A 219 -13.29 3.63 8.51
CA ALA A 219 -12.77 3.47 9.87
C ALA A 219 -13.91 3.32 10.90
N GLU A 220 -14.95 4.15 10.79
CA GLU A 220 -16.15 4.03 11.64
C GLU A 220 -16.84 2.66 11.48
N GLN A 221 -17.03 2.20 10.26
CA GLN A 221 -17.66 0.90 9.97
C GLN A 221 -16.86 -0.28 10.55
N LEU A 222 -15.54 -0.19 10.59
CA LEU A 222 -14.66 -1.25 11.09
C LEU A 222 -14.60 -1.29 12.63
N GLY A 223 -14.39 -0.16 13.26
CA GLY A 223 -14.10 -0.10 14.71
C GLY A 223 -14.99 0.87 15.50
N GLY A 224 -16.00 1.47 14.86
CA GLY A 224 -16.92 2.40 15.50
C GLY A 224 -16.22 3.68 16.00
N GLN A 225 -16.90 4.40 16.87
CA GLN A 225 -16.37 5.61 17.51
C GLN A 225 -15.01 5.39 18.21
N PRO A 226 -14.74 4.25 18.90
CA PRO A 226 -13.45 3.99 19.51
C PRO A 226 -12.26 4.04 18.51
N LEU A 227 -12.45 3.59 17.25
CA LEU A 227 -11.41 3.69 16.23
C LEU A 227 -11.28 5.11 15.69
N ILE A 228 -12.37 5.84 15.53
CA ILE A 228 -12.35 7.25 15.15
C ILE A 228 -11.58 8.07 16.20
N ASP A 229 -11.86 7.88 17.47
CA ASP A 229 -11.18 8.57 18.57
C ASP A 229 -9.68 8.22 18.62
N LEU A 230 -9.33 6.95 18.39
CA LEU A 230 -7.94 6.51 18.30
C LEU A 230 -7.23 7.21 17.13
N ILE A 231 -7.83 7.21 15.93
CA ILE A 231 -7.25 7.86 14.75
C ILE A 231 -7.04 9.36 15.01
N ARG A 232 -8.02 10.04 15.60
CA ARG A 232 -7.91 11.47 15.91
C ARG A 232 -6.80 11.77 16.92
N ALA A 233 -6.72 11.00 17.98
CA ALA A 233 -5.81 11.28 19.10
C ALA A 233 -4.39 10.79 18.86
N GLU A 234 -4.21 9.63 18.19
CA GLU A 234 -2.93 8.93 18.22
C GLU A 234 -2.22 8.87 16.86
N THR A 235 -2.93 9.14 15.75
CA THR A 235 -2.26 9.14 14.43
C THR A 235 -1.68 10.50 14.08
N HIS A 236 -0.69 10.49 13.18
CA HIS A 236 -0.06 11.71 12.67
C HIS A 236 -0.10 11.73 11.14
N THR A 237 -0.29 12.92 10.56
CA THR A 237 -0.34 13.11 9.10
C THR A 237 0.36 14.41 8.68
N CYS A 238 0.62 15.32 9.61
CA CYS A 238 1.17 16.64 9.33
C CYS A 238 2.59 16.56 8.77
N TYR A 239 2.84 17.14 7.60
CA TYR A 239 4.17 17.19 6.98
C TYR A 239 5.20 18.01 7.77
N LEU A 240 4.73 18.90 8.64
CA LEU A 240 5.60 19.74 9.49
C LEU A 240 5.87 19.11 10.87
N GLY A 241 5.37 17.89 11.13
CA GLY A 241 5.57 17.21 12.41
C GLY A 241 4.83 17.83 13.60
N ASP A 242 3.91 18.77 13.38
CA ASP A 242 3.21 19.45 14.48
C ASP A 242 2.25 18.49 15.20
N ARG A 243 2.53 18.29 16.49
CA ARG A 243 1.70 17.53 17.43
C ARG A 243 1.30 18.35 18.65
N THR A 244 1.42 19.65 18.59
CA THR A 244 1.04 20.57 19.68
C THR A 244 -0.39 21.08 19.53
N HIS A 245 -0.88 21.19 18.29
CA HIS A 245 -2.22 21.69 18.01
C HIS A 245 -3.18 20.53 17.73
N LEU A 246 -4.16 20.35 18.65
CA LEU A 246 -5.22 19.35 18.52
C LEU A 246 -6.49 20.00 17.96
N HIS A 247 -6.89 19.55 16.78
CA HIS A 247 -8.12 19.94 16.09
C HIS A 247 -9.21 18.86 16.22
N SER A 248 -10.42 19.15 15.76
CA SER A 248 -11.52 18.16 15.70
C SER A 248 -11.17 16.92 14.86
N TRP A 249 -10.30 17.07 13.89
CA TRP A 249 -9.82 16.02 12.96
C TRP A 249 -8.49 15.37 13.40
N GLY A 250 -7.84 15.83 14.48
CA GLY A 250 -6.60 15.30 15.01
C GLY A 250 -5.47 16.34 15.10
N TYR A 251 -4.25 15.88 15.40
CA TYR A 251 -3.08 16.75 15.54
C TYR A 251 -2.53 17.21 14.18
N GLY A 252 -2.07 18.47 14.11
CA GLY A 252 -1.37 19.02 12.95
C GLY A 252 -1.36 20.55 12.94
N CYS A 253 -0.52 21.13 12.07
CA CYS A 253 -0.38 22.60 11.92
C CYS A 253 -1.64 23.28 11.35
N GLY A 254 -2.54 22.55 10.69
CA GLY A 254 -3.75 23.09 10.06
C GLY A 254 -3.55 23.72 8.69
N GLU A 255 -2.32 23.90 8.20
CA GLU A 255 -1.99 24.71 7.03
C GLU A 255 -1.32 23.89 5.90
N CYS A 256 -0.58 22.82 6.24
CA CYS A 256 0.08 22.01 5.21
C CYS A 256 -0.96 21.17 4.41
N PRO A 257 -0.63 20.77 3.16
CA PRO A 257 -1.57 20.04 2.30
C PRO A 257 -2.16 18.77 2.95
N ALA A 258 -1.36 18.04 3.74
CA ALA A 258 -1.83 16.85 4.44
C ALA A 258 -2.84 17.17 5.55
N CYS A 259 -2.64 18.27 6.30
CA CYS A 259 -3.60 18.75 7.29
C CYS A 259 -4.90 19.23 6.64
N GLU A 260 -4.80 19.96 5.55
CA GLU A 260 -5.97 20.43 4.80
C GLU A 260 -6.80 19.28 4.26
N LEU A 261 -6.17 18.29 3.64
CA LEU A 261 -6.83 17.10 3.11
C LEU A 261 -7.54 16.31 4.22
N ARG A 262 -6.87 16.10 5.35
CA ARG A 262 -7.42 15.40 6.52
C ARG A 262 -8.59 16.16 7.12
N ARG A 263 -8.48 17.49 7.30
CA ARG A 263 -9.55 18.36 7.79
C ARG A 263 -10.78 18.29 6.91
N ASN A 264 -10.62 18.54 5.60
CA ASN A 264 -11.70 18.56 4.63
C ASN A 264 -12.45 17.22 4.60
N GLY A 265 -11.71 16.11 4.64
CA GLY A 265 -12.27 14.76 4.71
C GLY A 265 -13.06 14.52 6.00
N HIS A 266 -12.54 14.94 7.16
CA HIS A 266 -13.25 14.80 8.43
C HIS A 266 -14.51 15.64 8.48
N GLU A 267 -14.48 16.89 8.01
CA GLU A 267 -15.66 17.76 7.98
C GLU A 267 -16.75 17.23 7.03
N ALA A 268 -16.35 16.68 5.87
CA ALA A 268 -17.30 16.05 4.95
C ALA A 268 -17.94 14.80 5.56
N TYR A 269 -17.12 13.95 6.23
CA TYR A 269 -17.59 12.78 6.98
C TYR A 269 -18.60 13.16 8.07
N THR A 270 -18.28 14.16 8.90
CA THR A 270 -19.18 14.57 10.01
C THR A 270 -20.49 15.16 9.53
N ARG A 271 -20.50 15.88 8.40
CA ARG A 271 -21.76 16.35 7.77
C ARG A 271 -22.67 15.19 7.31
N THR A 272 -22.08 14.10 6.81
CA THR A 272 -22.86 12.94 6.34
C THR A 272 -23.36 12.03 7.46
N THR A 273 -22.76 12.08 8.64
CA THR A 273 -23.19 11.30 9.81
C THR A 273 -24.19 12.06 10.69
N ALA A 274 -24.31 13.36 10.54
CA ALA A 274 -25.28 14.20 11.27
C ALA A 274 -26.64 14.36 10.55
N ALA A 275 -26.77 13.92 9.32
CA ALA A 275 -27.99 13.90 8.50
C ALA A 275 -28.68 12.55 8.55
#